data_8d2f909b43c928bc5512c0ffa907bd71
#
_entry.id   8d2f909b43c928bc5512c0ffa907bd71
#
_cell.length_a   1.000
_cell.length_b   1.000
_cell.length_c   1.000
_cell.angle_alpha   90.00
_cell.angle_beta   90.00
_cell.angle_gamma   90.00
#
_symmetry.space_group_name_H-M   'P 1'
#
loop_
_entity.id
_entity.type
_entity.pdbx_description
1 polymer ?
#
loop_
_entity_poly.entity_id
_entity_poly.type
_entity_poly.pdbx_seq_one_letter_code
_entity_poly.pdbx_strand_id
1 'polypeptide(L)'
;MTLTRRYHRVAEYRASTSRFGLGQVSGSYRTPTGLHRIAEKHGAGLPIGTSFRGRKPVGLLWGGDVDAAVPHRIFWLDGMAPGVNRGGEVDSYNRYIYIHGVVDEGTLGRAVSAGCIHLAARDLLPLHDRIPCGTLVWIE
;
A
#
# COMPACT_ATOMS: atom_id res chain seq x y z
N MET A 1 -3.48 10.11 3.94
CA MET A 1 -4.52 9.04 3.85
C MET A 1 -5.51 9.20 4.99
N THR A 2 -6.79 9.10 4.71
CA THR A 2 -7.86 9.29 5.70
C THR A 2 -8.65 8.00 5.88
N LEU A 3 -8.89 7.61 7.13
CA LEU A 3 -9.80 6.51 7.48
C LEU A 3 -11.17 7.09 7.82
N THR A 4 -12.21 6.59 7.16
CA THR A 4 -13.59 6.98 7.43
C THR A 4 -14.43 5.78 7.86
N ARG A 5 -15.43 6.01 8.69
CA ARG A 5 -16.45 5.05 9.09
C ARG A 5 -17.80 5.71 9.06
N ARG A 6 -18.76 5.16 8.29
CA ARG A 6 -20.11 5.70 8.14
C ARG A 6 -20.09 7.20 7.81
N TYR A 7 -19.23 7.60 6.83
CA TYR A 7 -19.03 8.99 6.38
C TYR A 7 -18.36 9.94 7.39
N HIS A 8 -17.94 9.44 8.55
CA HIS A 8 -17.18 10.24 9.51
C HIS A 8 -15.69 9.93 9.41
N ARG A 9 -14.87 10.96 9.35
CA ARG A 9 -13.41 10.82 9.45
C ARG A 9 -13.05 10.33 10.85
N VAL A 10 -12.33 9.20 10.91
CA VAL A 10 -11.92 8.55 12.18
C VAL A 10 -10.44 8.80 12.46
N ALA A 11 -9.62 8.82 11.41
CA ALA A 11 -8.18 9.03 11.52
C ALA A 11 -7.60 9.58 10.22
N GLU A 12 -6.47 10.25 10.33
CA GLU A 12 -5.65 10.73 9.23
C GLU A 12 -4.23 10.21 9.38
N TYR A 13 -3.63 9.82 8.27
CA TYR A 13 -2.28 9.25 8.21
C TYR A 13 -1.46 9.99 7.15
N ARG A 14 -0.21 10.32 7.49
CA ARG A 14 0.74 10.83 6.52
C ARG A 14 1.18 9.70 5.59
N ALA A 15 1.00 9.88 4.29
CA ALA A 15 1.28 8.85 3.29
C ALA A 15 2.16 9.41 2.17
N SER A 16 2.90 8.54 1.50
CA SER A 16 3.61 8.84 0.26
C SER A 16 3.01 8.07 -0.90
N THR A 17 3.07 8.65 -2.07
CA THR A 17 2.62 8.06 -3.32
C THR A 17 3.74 8.12 -4.37
N SER A 18 3.44 7.78 -5.62
CA SER A 18 4.44 7.71 -6.69
C SER A 18 5.09 9.05 -7.01
N ARG A 19 6.42 9.03 -7.18
CA ARG A 19 7.19 10.16 -7.75
C ARG A 19 6.85 10.46 -9.20
N PHE A 20 6.19 9.55 -9.90
CA PHE A 20 5.74 9.72 -11.28
C PHE A 20 4.30 10.25 -11.37
N GLY A 21 3.69 10.59 -10.23
CA GLY A 21 2.33 11.09 -10.15
C GLY A 21 1.26 10.00 -10.20
N LEU A 22 0.04 10.40 -10.57
CA LEU A 22 -1.14 9.53 -10.65
C LEU A 22 -1.30 8.95 -12.07
N GLY A 23 -1.78 7.71 -12.17
CA GLY A 23 -2.07 7.09 -13.47
C GLY A 23 -2.26 5.58 -13.39
N GLN A 24 -2.98 5.06 -14.39
CA GLN A 24 -3.53 3.70 -14.38
C GLN A 24 -2.65 2.67 -15.07
N VAL A 25 -1.87 3.07 -16.08
CA VAL A 25 -1.25 2.15 -17.05
C VAL A 25 -0.13 1.33 -16.40
N SER A 26 -0.09 0.05 -16.70
CA SER A 26 0.98 -0.88 -16.30
C SER A 26 2.33 -0.39 -16.83
N GLY A 27 3.38 -0.54 -16.03
CA GLY A 27 4.72 -0.05 -16.38
C GLY A 27 4.93 1.46 -16.22
N SER A 28 3.88 2.24 -15.91
CA SER A 28 4.02 3.69 -15.67
C SER A 28 4.63 4.05 -14.32
N TYR A 29 4.67 3.12 -13.38
CA TYR A 29 5.06 3.32 -11.98
C TYR A 29 4.26 4.40 -11.25
N ARG A 30 3.11 4.79 -11.77
CA ARG A 30 2.21 5.78 -11.20
C ARG A 30 1.25 5.16 -10.20
N THR A 31 0.81 5.92 -9.20
CA THR A 31 -0.24 5.49 -8.27
C THR A 31 -1.59 5.56 -8.99
N PRO A 32 -2.35 4.44 -9.06
CA PRO A 32 -3.67 4.45 -9.69
C PRO A 32 -4.68 5.23 -8.87
N THR A 33 -5.71 5.76 -9.56
CA THR A 33 -6.81 6.51 -8.94
C THR A 33 -8.13 5.75 -9.00
N GLY A 34 -9.13 6.27 -8.29
CA GLY A 34 -10.48 5.74 -8.25
C GLY A 34 -10.71 4.74 -7.14
N LEU A 35 -11.81 4.00 -7.24
CA LEU A 35 -12.24 3.07 -6.23
C LEU A 35 -11.49 1.74 -6.30
N HIS A 36 -10.94 1.34 -5.16
CA HIS A 36 -10.28 0.06 -4.93
C HIS A 36 -10.90 -0.63 -3.72
N ARG A 37 -10.54 -1.87 -3.51
CA ARG A 37 -10.75 -2.59 -2.25
C ARG A 37 -9.44 -3.23 -1.78
N ILE A 38 -9.34 -3.51 -0.51
CA ILE A 38 -8.28 -4.36 0.03
C ILE A 38 -8.64 -5.80 -0.35
N ALA A 39 -7.89 -6.38 -1.29
CA ALA A 39 -8.09 -7.76 -1.73
C ALA A 39 -7.44 -8.75 -0.78
N GLU A 40 -6.19 -8.46 -0.36
CA GLU A 40 -5.39 -9.33 0.49
C GLU A 40 -4.62 -8.54 1.54
N LYS A 41 -4.29 -9.22 2.64
CA LYS A 41 -3.47 -8.70 3.73
C LYS A 41 -2.35 -9.68 4.01
N HIS A 42 -1.10 -9.19 4.11
CA HIS A 42 0.05 -10.03 4.44
C HIS A 42 0.83 -9.46 5.61
N GLY A 43 1.36 -10.37 6.45
CA GLY A 43 2.21 -10.04 7.57
C GLY A 43 1.53 -9.97 8.93
N ALA A 44 0.23 -10.33 9.05
CA ALA A 44 -0.45 -10.37 10.34
C ALA A 44 0.31 -11.27 11.34
N GLY A 45 0.47 -10.79 12.59
CA GLY A 45 1.16 -11.51 13.65
C GLY A 45 2.68 -11.61 13.53
N LEU A 46 3.28 -11.16 12.42
CA LEU A 46 4.73 -11.12 12.27
C LEU A 46 5.35 -9.92 12.99
N PRO A 47 6.64 -10.00 13.39
CA PRO A 47 7.34 -8.89 14.03
C PRO A 47 7.31 -7.61 13.18
N ILE A 48 7.35 -6.45 13.85
CA ILE A 48 7.67 -5.19 13.17
C ILE A 48 9.05 -5.32 12.49
N GLY A 49 9.21 -4.70 11.33
CA GLY A 49 10.46 -4.82 10.56
C GLY A 49 10.53 -6.05 9.67
N THR A 50 9.53 -6.95 9.69
CA THR A 50 9.48 -8.04 8.71
C THR A 50 9.51 -7.47 7.29
N SER A 51 10.47 -7.96 6.50
CA SER A 51 10.63 -7.60 5.09
C SER A 51 10.00 -8.65 4.20
N PHE A 52 9.36 -8.22 3.12
CA PHE A 52 8.70 -9.10 2.16
C PHE A 52 9.31 -8.98 0.77
N ARG A 53 9.40 -10.12 0.10
CA ARG A 53 9.66 -10.21 -1.35
C ARG A 53 8.57 -11.07 -1.98
N GLY A 54 7.86 -10.54 -2.97
CA GLY A 54 6.71 -11.24 -3.55
C GLY A 54 5.67 -11.67 -2.50
N ARG A 55 5.43 -10.86 -1.47
CA ARG A 55 4.50 -11.09 -0.33
C ARG A 55 4.91 -12.21 0.63
N LYS A 56 6.07 -12.82 0.43
CA LYS A 56 6.64 -13.80 1.37
C LYS A 56 7.63 -13.12 2.31
N PRO A 57 7.60 -13.40 3.62
CA PRO A 57 8.59 -12.86 4.53
C PRO A 57 9.97 -13.43 4.21
N VAL A 58 10.98 -12.58 4.15
CA VAL A 58 12.37 -12.96 3.83
C VAL A 58 13.37 -12.62 4.92
N GLY A 59 12.98 -11.85 5.93
CA GLY A 59 13.85 -11.48 7.03
C GLY A 59 13.35 -10.26 7.79
N LEU A 60 14.21 -9.67 8.58
CA LEU A 60 13.95 -8.42 9.32
C LEU A 60 14.85 -7.31 8.77
N LEU A 61 14.36 -6.07 8.75
CA LEU A 61 15.08 -4.90 8.23
C LEU A 61 16.48 -4.72 8.83
N TRP A 62 16.61 -4.98 10.13
CA TRP A 62 17.90 -4.87 10.84
C TRP A 62 18.80 -6.10 10.70
N GLY A 63 18.38 -7.10 9.96
CA GLY A 63 19.19 -8.29 9.61
C GLY A 63 20.11 -8.11 8.41
N GLY A 64 20.16 -6.90 7.81
CA GLY A 64 21.07 -6.56 6.71
C GLY A 64 20.52 -6.78 5.31
N ASP A 65 19.36 -7.39 5.13
CA ASP A 65 18.76 -7.67 3.82
C ASP A 65 17.71 -6.62 3.44
N VAL A 66 18.16 -5.36 3.28
CA VAL A 66 17.31 -4.19 3.02
C VAL A 66 16.87 -4.01 1.57
N ASP A 67 17.46 -4.73 0.62
CA ASP A 67 17.21 -4.52 -0.83
C ASP A 67 15.84 -5.01 -1.32
N ALA A 68 15.07 -5.64 -0.47
CA ALA A 68 13.80 -6.26 -0.87
C ALA A 68 12.55 -5.52 -0.38
N ALA A 69 12.66 -4.38 0.00
CA ALA A 69 11.99 -3.53 0.95
C ALA A 69 10.51 -3.23 0.71
N VAL A 70 9.66 -4.23 0.91
CA VAL A 70 8.27 -4.01 1.33
C VAL A 70 8.19 -4.38 2.81
N PRO A 71 8.41 -3.42 3.75
CA PRO A 71 8.49 -3.72 5.16
C PRO A 71 7.14 -3.70 5.87
N HIS A 72 7.13 -4.39 7.00
CA HIS A 72 6.13 -4.40 8.07
C HIS A 72 4.85 -5.16 7.73
N ARG A 73 3.99 -4.63 6.86
CA ARG A 73 2.67 -5.17 6.48
C ARG A 73 2.34 -4.78 5.05
N ILE A 74 1.47 -5.56 4.42
CA ILE A 74 0.97 -5.30 3.07
C ILE A 74 -0.56 -5.36 3.08
N PHE A 75 -1.19 -4.33 2.54
CA PHE A 75 -2.53 -4.39 1.97
C PHE A 75 -2.40 -4.41 0.45
N TRP A 76 -2.89 -5.42 -0.21
CA TRP A 76 -2.88 -5.51 -1.66
C TRP A 76 -4.21 -5.00 -2.21
N LEU A 77 -4.15 -4.04 -3.11
CA LEU A 77 -5.31 -3.37 -3.66
C LEU A 77 -5.78 -4.01 -4.96
N ASP A 78 -7.11 -4.15 -5.10
CA ASP A 78 -7.79 -4.54 -6.32
C ASP A 78 -8.66 -3.38 -6.80
N GLY A 79 -8.52 -2.97 -8.05
CA GLY A 79 -9.35 -1.93 -8.66
C GLY A 79 -10.78 -2.41 -8.85
N MET A 80 -11.74 -1.52 -8.69
CA MET A 80 -13.17 -1.86 -8.79
C MET A 80 -13.85 -1.32 -10.03
N ALA A 81 -13.18 -0.50 -10.83
CA ALA A 81 -13.71 0.11 -12.06
C ALA A 81 -13.09 -0.54 -13.30
N PRO A 82 -13.83 -1.44 -14.01
CA PRO A 82 -13.36 -2.06 -15.25
C PRO A 82 -12.93 -1.02 -16.30
N GLY A 83 -11.76 -1.25 -16.92
CA GLY A 83 -11.20 -0.33 -17.92
C GLY A 83 -10.58 0.96 -17.35
N VAL A 84 -10.72 1.19 -16.06
CA VAL A 84 -10.11 2.33 -15.34
C VAL A 84 -8.95 1.88 -14.48
N ASN A 85 -9.20 0.99 -13.51
CA ASN A 85 -8.19 0.46 -12.61
C ASN A 85 -8.30 -1.06 -12.42
N ARG A 86 -9.13 -1.72 -13.24
CA ARG A 86 -9.35 -3.17 -13.24
C ARG A 86 -9.33 -3.72 -14.67
N GLY A 87 -8.59 -4.81 -14.84
CA GLY A 87 -8.46 -5.53 -16.11
C GLY A 87 -7.43 -4.94 -17.05
N GLY A 88 -6.94 -5.79 -17.98
CA GLY A 88 -5.97 -5.40 -19.00
C GLY A 88 -4.73 -4.70 -18.46
N GLU A 89 -4.31 -3.64 -19.12
CA GLU A 89 -3.09 -2.89 -18.78
C GLU A 89 -3.27 -1.87 -17.65
N VAL A 90 -4.49 -1.73 -17.11
CA VAL A 90 -4.78 -0.78 -16.02
C VAL A 90 -5.06 -1.47 -14.69
N ASP A 91 -4.89 -2.78 -14.61
CA ASP A 91 -5.27 -3.61 -13.47
C ASP A 91 -4.36 -3.36 -12.26
N SER A 92 -4.90 -2.72 -11.22
CA SER A 92 -4.16 -2.38 -10.00
C SER A 92 -3.67 -3.62 -9.24
N TYR A 93 -4.43 -4.72 -9.26
CA TYR A 93 -4.02 -5.96 -8.60
C TYR A 93 -2.82 -6.59 -9.32
N ASN A 94 -2.88 -6.71 -10.64
CA ASN A 94 -1.79 -7.26 -11.45
C ASN A 94 -0.56 -6.35 -11.51
N ARG A 95 -0.74 -5.05 -11.25
CA ARG A 95 0.33 -4.07 -11.10
C ARG A 95 0.99 -4.10 -9.71
N TYR A 96 0.54 -4.98 -8.80
CA TYR A 96 1.05 -5.09 -7.43
C TYR A 96 0.99 -3.79 -6.64
N ILE A 97 -0.14 -3.08 -6.72
CA ILE A 97 -0.35 -1.85 -5.98
C ILE A 97 -0.68 -2.19 -4.51
N TYR A 98 0.22 -1.78 -3.62
CA TYR A 98 0.11 -2.02 -2.19
C TYR A 98 -0.03 -0.73 -1.38
N ILE A 99 -0.66 -0.85 -0.20
CA ILE A 99 -0.38 0.05 0.92
C ILE A 99 0.56 -0.73 1.85
N HIS A 100 1.76 -0.19 2.10
CA HIS A 100 2.77 -0.89 2.89
C HIS A 100 3.67 0.06 3.67
N GLY A 101 4.53 -0.48 4.52
CA GLY A 101 5.52 0.30 5.25
C GLY A 101 6.66 0.81 4.35
N VAL A 102 7.51 1.63 4.93
CA VAL A 102 8.70 2.19 4.28
C VAL A 102 9.89 2.09 5.22
N VAL A 103 11.08 1.87 4.67
CA VAL A 103 12.34 1.79 5.45
C VAL A 103 12.72 3.16 6.01
N ASP A 104 12.71 4.18 5.15
CA ASP A 104 12.99 5.56 5.55
C ASP A 104 11.69 6.35 5.71
N GLU A 105 11.20 6.41 6.96
CA GLU A 105 9.99 7.18 7.30
C GLU A 105 10.15 8.69 7.11
N GLY A 106 11.38 9.22 6.97
CA GLY A 106 11.64 10.60 6.61
C GLY A 106 11.12 10.98 5.22
N THR A 107 10.81 10.00 4.38
CA THR A 107 10.23 10.20 3.04
C THR A 107 8.72 10.41 3.04
N LEU A 108 8.03 10.13 4.15
CA LEU A 108 6.58 10.20 4.22
C LEU A 108 6.04 11.62 3.98
N GLY A 109 4.93 11.68 3.24
CA GLY A 109 4.29 12.93 2.82
C GLY A 109 4.89 13.52 1.54
N ARG A 110 5.83 12.82 0.90
CA ARG A 110 6.42 13.20 -0.39
C ARG A 110 6.09 12.17 -1.47
N ALA A 111 6.17 12.57 -2.72
CA ALA A 111 6.03 11.70 -3.89
C ALA A 111 7.35 10.97 -4.13
N VAL A 112 7.48 9.72 -3.66
CA VAL A 112 8.76 8.97 -3.66
C VAL A 112 8.64 7.52 -4.13
N SER A 113 7.44 6.92 -4.11
CA SER A 113 7.26 5.51 -4.47
C SER A 113 7.31 5.26 -5.98
N ALA A 114 7.19 4.01 -6.37
CA ALA A 114 7.02 3.55 -7.74
C ALA A 114 5.60 2.97 -7.96
N GLY A 115 4.59 3.60 -7.38
CA GLY A 115 3.17 3.25 -7.56
C GLY A 115 2.45 2.89 -6.26
N CYS A 116 3.11 2.28 -5.30
CA CYS A 116 2.53 1.92 -4.00
C CYS A 116 2.31 3.14 -3.10
N ILE A 117 1.48 2.95 -2.08
CA ILE A 117 1.21 3.94 -1.03
C ILE A 117 2.01 3.54 0.21
N HIS A 118 2.85 4.44 0.71
CA HIS A 118 3.67 4.19 1.90
C HIS A 118 3.05 4.79 3.16
N LEU A 119 3.13 4.06 4.27
CA LEU A 119 2.75 4.51 5.61
C LEU A 119 3.88 4.28 6.61
N ALA A 120 3.88 5.04 7.71
CA ALA A 120 4.73 4.77 8.86
C ALA A 120 4.34 3.43 9.51
N ALA A 121 5.32 2.72 10.05
CA ALA A 121 5.08 1.46 10.75
C ALA A 121 4.07 1.61 11.90
N ARG A 122 4.21 2.68 12.70
CA ARG A 122 3.32 2.98 13.85
C ARG A 122 1.84 3.17 13.45
N ASP A 123 1.59 3.63 12.22
CA ASP A 123 0.24 3.85 11.69
C ASP A 123 -0.28 2.59 10.98
N LEU A 124 0.61 1.94 10.22
CA LEU A 124 0.26 0.78 9.41
C LEU A 124 -0.09 -0.46 10.23
N LEU A 125 0.66 -0.75 11.31
CA LEU A 125 0.46 -1.97 12.09
C LEU A 125 -0.94 -2.03 12.72
N PRO A 126 -1.35 -1.02 13.54
CA PRO A 126 -2.69 -1.05 14.13
C PRO A 126 -3.79 -0.93 13.09
N LEU A 127 -3.55 -0.23 11.97
CA LEU A 127 -4.49 -0.16 10.87
C LEU A 127 -4.68 -1.53 10.21
N HIS A 128 -3.57 -2.25 9.97
CA HIS A 128 -3.59 -3.57 9.38
C HIS A 128 -4.36 -4.58 10.27
N ASP A 129 -4.24 -4.49 11.58
CA ASP A 129 -4.96 -5.37 12.49
C ASP A 129 -6.47 -5.08 12.54
N ARG A 130 -6.86 -3.81 12.38
CA ARG A 130 -8.24 -3.34 12.56
C ARG A 130 -9.12 -3.43 11.32
N ILE A 131 -8.58 -3.20 10.12
CA ILE A 131 -9.40 -3.14 8.91
C ILE A 131 -9.39 -4.48 8.15
N PRO A 132 -10.56 -5.00 7.75
CA PRO A 132 -10.67 -6.28 7.06
C PRO A 132 -10.38 -6.17 5.56
N CYS A 133 -10.15 -7.31 4.91
CA CYS A 133 -10.30 -7.43 3.46
C CYS A 133 -11.71 -7.00 3.02
N GLY A 134 -11.84 -6.46 1.83
CA GLY A 134 -13.07 -5.86 1.33
C GLY A 134 -13.27 -4.38 1.70
N THR A 135 -12.44 -3.83 2.62
CA THR A 135 -12.48 -2.39 2.93
C THR A 135 -12.21 -1.59 1.66
N LEU A 136 -13.06 -0.59 1.41
CA LEU A 136 -12.94 0.27 0.24
C LEU A 136 -11.85 1.32 0.43
N VAL A 137 -11.13 1.60 -0.66
CA VAL A 137 -10.07 2.60 -0.72
C VAL A 137 -10.31 3.48 -1.94
N TRP A 138 -10.53 4.77 -1.71
CA TRP A 138 -10.62 5.78 -2.76
C TRP A 138 -9.29 6.51 -2.89
N ILE A 139 -8.76 6.59 -4.10
CA ILE A 139 -7.49 7.27 -4.42
C ILE A 139 -7.78 8.40 -5.42
N GLU A 140 -7.40 9.61 -5.07
CA GLU A 140 -7.58 10.82 -5.88
C GLU A 140 -6.33 11.71 -5.85
#